data_240bacd86a93115d0f6365227daae7fc
#
_entry.id   240bacd86a93115d0f6365227daae7fc
#
_cell.length_a   1.000
_cell.length_b   1.000
_cell.length_c   1.000
_cell.angle_alpha   90.00
_cell.angle_beta   90.00
_cell.angle_gamma   90.00
#
_symmetry.space_group_name_H-M   'P 1'
#
loop_
_entity.id
_entity.type
_entity.pdbx_description
1 polymer ?
#
loop_
_entity_poly.entity_id
_entity_poly.type
_entity_poly.pdbx_seq_one_letter_code
_entity_poly.pdbx_strand_id
1 'polypeptide(L)'
;MEFRQFRGYAFAARALAARGFVVVVPDYRLVPQVRFPAFVIDAAAAICWTVDHITRFGGDPIQIATVGHSAGAHIAMLVTLDRHYLASVGKPGAVKAVVGLAGPYDFLPFDAKSAIDAFGREPNPELTQPIHFVSADAPPILLITGDADDVVRPRNTNASAAALRITGTPVEVKTYPGVGHVGILLALSKPFRGKADVIETIAEFLHRQLSHNSIR
;
A
#
# COMPACT_ATOMS: atom_id res chain seq x y z
N MET A 1 -22.80 10.59 -3.50
CA MET A 1 -21.49 9.95 -3.42
C MET A 1 -20.75 10.28 -4.71
N GLU A 2 -19.78 11.21 -4.68
CA GLU A 2 -19.09 11.64 -5.91
C GLU A 2 -17.94 10.68 -6.24
N PHE A 3 -18.07 9.93 -7.32
CA PHE A 3 -17.08 8.98 -7.86
C PHE A 3 -15.86 9.63 -8.52
N ARG A 4 -15.31 10.71 -7.98
CA ARG A 4 -14.24 11.46 -8.65
C ARG A 4 -12.86 10.82 -8.61
N GLN A 5 -12.54 10.02 -7.59
CA GLN A 5 -11.19 9.43 -7.45
C GLN A 5 -11.00 8.14 -8.26
N PHE A 6 -12.02 7.34 -8.43
CA PHE A 6 -11.97 6.09 -9.19
C PHE A 6 -11.38 6.25 -10.61
N ARG A 7 -11.65 7.38 -11.28
CA ARG A 7 -11.12 7.64 -12.63
C ARG A 7 -9.59 7.82 -12.65
N GLY A 8 -8.98 8.31 -11.59
CA GLY A 8 -7.54 8.60 -11.51
C GLY A 8 -6.66 7.36 -11.50
N TYR A 9 -7.11 6.26 -10.88
CA TYR A 9 -6.32 5.04 -10.72
C TYR A 9 -6.75 3.86 -11.60
N ALA A 10 -7.75 4.05 -12.46
CA ALA A 10 -8.26 3.01 -13.35
C ALA A 10 -7.19 2.41 -14.28
N PHE A 11 -6.18 3.19 -14.67
CA PHE A 11 -5.08 2.72 -15.51
C PHE A 11 -4.19 1.72 -14.75
N ALA A 12 -3.92 1.96 -13.47
CA ALA A 12 -3.14 1.07 -12.61
C ALA A 12 -3.90 -0.25 -12.36
N ALA A 13 -5.21 -0.16 -12.06
CA ALA A 13 -6.06 -1.33 -11.91
C ALA A 13 -6.08 -2.19 -13.18
N ARG A 14 -6.26 -1.57 -14.36
CA ARG A 14 -6.22 -2.28 -15.65
C ARG A 14 -4.85 -2.90 -15.93
N ALA A 15 -3.78 -2.25 -15.47
CA ALA A 15 -2.43 -2.78 -15.65
C ALA A 15 -2.21 -4.07 -14.84
N LEU A 16 -2.70 -4.12 -13.60
CA LEU A 16 -2.66 -5.32 -12.77
C LEU A 16 -3.64 -6.40 -13.27
N ALA A 17 -4.86 -6.02 -13.66
CA ALA A 17 -5.83 -6.96 -14.20
C ALA A 17 -5.31 -7.67 -15.47
N ALA A 18 -4.58 -6.94 -16.34
CA ALA A 18 -3.93 -7.54 -17.52
C ALA A 18 -2.81 -8.54 -17.18
N ARG A 19 -2.44 -8.69 -15.90
CA ARG A 19 -1.48 -9.66 -15.38
C ARG A 19 -2.12 -10.76 -14.53
N GLY A 20 -3.43 -10.94 -14.67
CA GLY A 20 -4.17 -12.04 -14.05
C GLY A 20 -4.71 -11.77 -12.66
N PHE A 21 -4.68 -10.52 -12.18
CA PHE A 21 -5.25 -10.18 -10.88
C PHE A 21 -6.71 -9.70 -11.00
N VAL A 22 -7.55 -10.10 -10.06
CA VAL A 22 -8.83 -9.43 -9.81
C VAL A 22 -8.54 -8.21 -8.93
N VAL A 23 -8.88 -7.01 -9.42
CA VAL A 23 -8.47 -5.76 -8.77
C VAL A 23 -9.68 -4.99 -8.24
N VAL A 24 -9.65 -4.70 -6.96
CA VAL A 24 -10.61 -3.81 -6.28
C VAL A 24 -9.92 -2.47 -6.01
N VAL A 25 -10.54 -1.39 -6.42
CA VAL A 25 -10.08 -0.01 -6.17
C VAL A 25 -11.09 0.66 -5.26
N PRO A 26 -10.86 0.66 -3.94
CA PRO A 26 -11.79 1.29 -3.02
C PRO A 26 -11.62 2.80 -2.99
N ASP A 27 -12.72 3.51 -2.79
CA ASP A 27 -12.68 4.89 -2.31
C ASP A 27 -12.63 4.90 -0.77
N TYR A 28 -11.91 5.83 -0.22
CA TYR A 28 -11.91 6.12 1.22
C TYR A 28 -12.11 7.61 1.46
N ARG A 29 -12.65 7.94 2.62
CA ARG A 29 -12.94 9.32 2.99
C ARG A 29 -11.65 10.13 3.16
N LEU A 30 -11.70 11.40 2.80
CA LEU A 30 -10.55 12.30 2.74
C LEU A 30 -10.67 13.47 3.73
N VAL A 31 -9.53 14.12 3.98
CA VAL A 31 -9.48 15.45 4.58
C VAL A 31 -10.16 16.45 3.62
N PRO A 32 -10.96 17.39 4.12
CA PRO A 32 -11.21 17.73 5.53
C PRO A 32 -12.37 16.98 6.19
N GLN A 33 -13.10 16.13 5.46
CA GLN A 33 -14.27 15.41 5.95
C GLN A 33 -13.93 14.49 7.13
N VAL A 34 -12.80 13.81 7.03
CA VAL A 34 -12.28 12.94 8.09
C VAL A 34 -10.78 13.17 8.28
N ARG A 35 -10.25 12.61 9.36
CA ARG A 35 -8.82 12.55 9.69
C ARG A 35 -8.45 11.15 10.13
N PHE A 36 -7.17 10.92 10.36
CA PHE A 36 -6.71 9.70 11.01
C PHE A 36 -7.52 9.40 12.28
N PRO A 37 -7.93 8.12 12.47
CA PRO A 37 -7.65 6.93 11.67
C PRO A 37 -8.73 6.56 10.63
N ALA A 38 -9.71 7.43 10.35
CA ALA A 38 -10.92 7.07 9.61
C ALA A 38 -10.64 6.47 8.22
N PHE A 39 -9.66 6.99 7.47
CA PHE A 39 -9.32 6.45 6.14
C PHE A 39 -8.62 5.08 6.23
N VAL A 40 -7.97 4.75 7.34
CA VAL A 40 -7.41 3.40 7.57
C VAL A 40 -8.52 2.42 7.92
N ILE A 41 -9.51 2.86 8.70
CA ILE A 41 -10.73 2.08 9.00
C ILE A 41 -11.52 1.80 7.72
N ASP A 42 -11.65 2.78 6.82
CA ASP A 42 -12.28 2.60 5.51
C ASP A 42 -11.54 1.54 4.67
N ALA A 43 -10.21 1.55 4.69
CA ALA A 43 -9.40 0.53 4.02
C ALA A 43 -9.60 -0.87 4.63
N ALA A 44 -9.67 -0.99 5.95
CA ALA A 44 -9.98 -2.28 6.60
C ALA A 44 -11.36 -2.79 6.20
N ALA A 45 -12.37 -1.92 6.13
CA ALA A 45 -13.71 -2.27 5.66
C ALA A 45 -13.71 -2.72 4.19
N ALA A 46 -12.92 -2.06 3.33
CA ALA A 46 -12.77 -2.45 1.93
C ALA A 46 -12.11 -3.83 1.78
N ILE A 47 -11.09 -4.13 2.58
CA ILE A 47 -10.45 -5.46 2.61
C ILE A 47 -11.46 -6.51 3.09
N CYS A 48 -12.22 -6.24 4.16
CA CYS A 48 -13.26 -7.13 4.64
C CYS A 48 -14.29 -7.43 3.53
N TRP A 49 -14.82 -6.41 2.88
CA TRP A 49 -15.73 -6.58 1.75
C TRP A 49 -15.11 -7.42 0.63
N THR A 50 -13.84 -7.19 0.31
CA THR A 50 -13.14 -7.94 -0.72
C THR A 50 -13.05 -9.42 -0.37
N VAL A 51 -12.63 -9.77 0.84
CA VAL A 51 -12.60 -11.17 1.31
C VAL A 51 -13.97 -11.83 1.21
N ASP A 52 -15.03 -11.12 1.59
CA ASP A 52 -16.39 -11.70 1.61
C ASP A 52 -17.04 -11.86 0.23
N HIS A 53 -16.57 -11.12 -0.77
CA HIS A 53 -17.27 -11.03 -2.06
C HIS A 53 -16.44 -11.38 -3.29
N ILE A 54 -15.10 -11.43 -3.19
CA ILE A 54 -14.22 -11.49 -4.37
C ILE A 54 -14.40 -12.76 -5.20
N THR A 55 -14.86 -13.86 -4.60
CA THR A 55 -15.16 -15.12 -5.30
C THR A 55 -16.17 -14.92 -6.43
N ARG A 56 -17.13 -13.99 -6.27
CA ARG A 56 -18.12 -13.66 -7.32
C ARG A 56 -17.49 -13.06 -8.58
N PHE A 57 -16.26 -12.57 -8.44
CA PHE A 57 -15.49 -11.94 -9.51
C PHE A 57 -14.33 -12.81 -9.99
N GLY A 58 -14.28 -14.08 -9.54
CA GLY A 58 -13.22 -15.02 -9.90
C GLY A 58 -11.93 -14.87 -9.11
N GLY A 59 -11.93 -14.08 -8.02
CA GLY A 59 -10.78 -13.95 -7.13
C GLY A 59 -10.80 -14.97 -5.99
N ASP A 60 -9.64 -15.14 -5.37
CA ASP A 60 -9.45 -16.04 -4.22
C ASP A 60 -9.41 -15.22 -2.91
N PRO A 61 -10.38 -15.40 -1.98
CA PRO A 61 -10.48 -14.65 -0.74
C PRO A 61 -9.33 -14.91 0.25
N ILE A 62 -8.57 -15.97 0.09
CA ILE A 62 -7.41 -16.26 0.93
C ILE A 62 -6.08 -15.72 0.34
N GLN A 63 -6.12 -15.12 -0.86
CA GLN A 63 -4.97 -14.58 -1.56
C GLN A 63 -5.13 -13.07 -1.82
N ILE A 64 -5.31 -12.31 -0.75
CA ILE A 64 -5.48 -10.85 -0.81
C ILE A 64 -4.11 -10.17 -0.68
N ALA A 65 -3.82 -9.25 -1.57
CA ALA A 65 -2.69 -8.33 -1.46
C ALA A 65 -3.16 -6.88 -1.50
N THR A 66 -2.39 -5.98 -0.88
CA THR A 66 -2.62 -4.54 -0.96
C THR A 66 -1.52 -3.87 -1.78
N VAL A 67 -1.91 -2.95 -2.67
CA VAL A 67 -1.00 -2.13 -3.47
C VAL A 67 -1.40 -0.68 -3.30
N GLY A 68 -0.47 0.17 -2.88
CA GLY A 68 -0.75 1.59 -2.69
C GLY A 68 0.37 2.50 -3.19
N HIS A 69 0.02 3.72 -3.59
CA HIS A 69 0.97 4.77 -3.95
C HIS A 69 0.83 5.95 -3.00
N SER A 70 1.96 6.54 -2.56
CA SER A 70 1.99 7.73 -1.72
C SER A 70 1.15 7.54 -0.44
N ALA A 71 0.14 8.37 -0.18
CA ALA A 71 -0.81 8.19 0.94
C ALA A 71 -1.50 6.82 0.92
N GLY A 72 -1.81 6.26 -0.26
CA GLY A 72 -2.34 4.90 -0.39
C GLY A 72 -1.35 3.83 0.04
N ALA A 73 -0.04 4.04 -0.16
CA ALA A 73 1.00 3.13 0.33
C ALA A 73 1.11 3.18 1.86
N HIS A 74 1.00 4.38 2.45
CA HIS A 74 0.90 4.54 3.90
C HIS A 74 -0.29 3.75 4.47
N ILE A 75 -1.49 3.93 3.90
CA ILE A 75 -2.70 3.24 4.33
C ILE A 75 -2.55 1.71 4.18
N ALA A 76 -2.04 1.24 3.04
CA ALA A 76 -1.84 -0.19 2.77
C ALA A 76 -0.87 -0.83 3.78
N MET A 77 0.22 -0.14 4.10
CA MET A 77 1.17 -0.59 5.13
C MET A 77 0.53 -0.58 6.51
N LEU A 78 -0.09 0.54 6.91
CA LEU A 78 -0.61 0.69 8.26
C LEU A 78 -1.77 -0.28 8.56
N VAL A 79 -2.74 -0.42 7.65
CA VAL A 79 -3.87 -1.35 7.82
C VAL A 79 -3.43 -2.81 7.93
N THR A 80 -2.26 -3.14 7.37
CA THR A 80 -1.72 -4.50 7.41
C THR A 80 -0.82 -4.73 8.62
N LEU A 81 0.06 -3.79 8.94
CA LEU A 81 1.05 -3.95 10.01
C LEU A 81 0.44 -3.75 11.40
N ASP A 82 -0.43 -2.75 11.56
CA ASP A 82 -1.22 -2.60 12.78
C ASP A 82 -2.42 -3.55 12.74
N ARG A 83 -2.23 -4.70 13.33
CA ARG A 83 -3.16 -5.84 13.29
C ARG A 83 -4.55 -5.54 13.81
N HIS A 84 -4.69 -4.50 14.65
CA HIS A 84 -5.99 -4.20 15.24
C HIS A 84 -7.03 -3.80 14.19
N TYR A 85 -6.61 -3.15 13.08
CA TYR A 85 -7.54 -2.73 12.02
C TYR A 85 -8.24 -3.92 11.36
N LEU A 86 -7.47 -4.92 10.92
CA LEU A 86 -8.07 -6.11 10.30
C LEU A 86 -8.76 -7.02 11.32
N ALA A 87 -8.27 -7.09 12.55
CA ALA A 87 -8.93 -7.83 13.61
C ALA A 87 -10.30 -7.22 13.96
N SER A 88 -10.43 -5.88 13.98
CA SER A 88 -11.68 -5.18 14.29
C SER A 88 -12.81 -5.46 13.30
N VAL A 89 -12.47 -5.84 12.07
CA VAL A 89 -13.44 -6.24 11.03
C VAL A 89 -13.54 -7.76 10.84
N GLY A 90 -12.97 -8.55 11.77
CA GLY A 90 -13.03 -10.01 11.75
C GLY A 90 -12.18 -10.68 10.67
N LYS A 91 -11.15 -10.00 10.16
CA LYS A 91 -10.27 -10.48 9.09
C LYS A 91 -8.78 -10.45 9.48
N PRO A 92 -8.38 -10.92 10.66
CA PRO A 92 -6.97 -10.92 11.07
C PRO A 92 -6.14 -11.73 10.07
N GLY A 93 -5.00 -11.17 9.61
CA GLY A 93 -4.09 -11.86 8.69
C GLY A 93 -4.64 -12.08 7.27
N ALA A 94 -5.70 -11.38 6.86
CA ALA A 94 -6.28 -11.52 5.52
C ALA A 94 -5.30 -11.11 4.41
N VAL A 95 -4.48 -10.08 4.63
CA VAL A 95 -3.49 -9.61 3.65
C VAL A 95 -2.26 -10.52 3.66
N LYS A 96 -1.90 -11.05 2.49
CA LYS A 96 -0.79 -12.00 2.29
C LYS A 96 0.46 -11.38 1.67
N ALA A 97 0.34 -10.18 1.09
CA ALA A 97 1.46 -9.42 0.56
C ALA A 97 1.11 -7.93 0.50
N VAL A 98 2.11 -7.07 0.64
CA VAL A 98 1.93 -5.61 0.54
C VAL A 98 2.91 -5.05 -0.49
N VAL A 99 2.44 -4.14 -1.32
CA VAL A 99 3.28 -3.34 -2.22
C VAL A 99 3.09 -1.86 -1.93
N GLY A 100 4.16 -1.21 -1.51
CA GLY A 100 4.19 0.23 -1.24
C GLY A 100 5.00 0.98 -2.29
N LEU A 101 4.36 1.90 -3.01
CA LEU A 101 4.96 2.73 -4.04
C LEU A 101 5.13 4.16 -3.50
N ALA A 102 6.36 4.61 -3.34
CA ALA A 102 6.70 5.97 -2.91
C ALA A 102 5.90 6.41 -1.66
N GLY A 103 5.82 5.55 -0.64
CA GLY A 103 4.99 5.77 0.54
C GLY A 103 5.73 6.42 1.70
N PRO A 104 5.05 7.32 2.47
CA PRO A 104 5.56 7.84 3.72
C PRO A 104 5.30 6.81 4.84
N TYR A 105 6.36 6.26 5.42
CA TYR A 105 6.28 5.22 6.45
C TYR A 105 6.89 5.66 7.79
N ASP A 106 7.77 6.68 7.72
CA ASP A 106 8.48 7.30 8.84
C ASP A 106 8.64 8.81 8.53
N PHE A 107 7.66 9.62 8.93
CA PHE A 107 7.56 11.02 8.51
C PHE A 107 7.24 11.99 9.67
N LEU A 108 7.65 11.62 10.87
CA LEU A 108 7.66 12.57 12.00
C LEU A 108 8.95 13.40 12.01
N PRO A 109 8.87 14.66 12.51
CA PRO A 109 7.65 15.41 12.78
C PRO A 109 6.87 15.77 11.51
N PHE A 110 5.57 16.07 11.64
CA PHE A 110 4.77 16.50 10.50
C PHE A 110 5.18 17.90 10.04
N ASP A 111 5.78 18.00 8.87
CA ASP A 111 6.25 19.25 8.27
C ASP A 111 5.37 19.72 7.09
N ALA A 112 4.71 18.80 6.41
CA ALA A 112 3.80 19.13 5.32
C ALA A 112 2.38 19.45 5.82
N LYS A 113 1.77 20.51 5.27
CA LYS A 113 0.39 20.90 5.61
C LYS A 113 -0.60 19.73 5.48
N SER A 114 -0.49 18.93 4.44
CA SER A 114 -1.35 17.76 4.24
C SER A 114 -1.20 16.70 5.35
N ALA A 115 0.01 16.49 5.86
CA ALA A 115 0.26 15.59 6.98
C ALA A 115 -0.32 16.16 8.29
N ILE A 116 -0.12 17.46 8.55
CA ILE A 116 -0.70 18.15 9.71
C ILE A 116 -2.23 18.08 9.67
N ASP A 117 -2.84 18.36 8.52
CA ASP A 117 -4.29 18.31 8.35
C ASP A 117 -4.86 16.89 8.56
N ALA A 118 -4.14 15.85 8.14
CA ALA A 118 -4.59 14.47 8.23
C ALA A 118 -4.34 13.83 9.60
N PHE A 119 -3.17 14.10 10.20
CA PHE A 119 -2.65 13.37 11.36
C PHE A 119 -2.44 14.24 12.61
N GLY A 120 -2.37 15.55 12.46
CA GLY A 120 -1.95 16.47 13.54
C GLY A 120 -2.87 16.55 14.76
N ARG A 121 -4.04 15.86 14.73
CA ARG A 121 -4.94 15.74 15.89
C ARG A 121 -4.76 14.42 16.65
N GLU A 122 -3.92 13.53 16.18
CA GLU A 122 -3.63 12.28 16.89
C GLU A 122 -2.74 12.57 18.10
N PRO A 123 -3.21 12.28 19.34
CA PRO A 123 -2.46 12.57 20.56
C PRO A 123 -1.15 11.79 20.65
N ASN A 124 -1.10 10.60 20.05
CA ASN A 124 0.10 9.78 19.93
C ASN A 124 0.51 9.66 18.47
N PRO A 125 1.31 10.59 17.92
CA PRO A 125 1.64 10.62 16.51
C PRO A 125 2.41 9.38 16.00
N GLU A 126 3.03 8.62 16.87
CA GLU A 126 3.69 7.35 16.53
C GLU A 126 2.69 6.32 15.98
N LEU A 127 1.43 6.35 16.44
CA LEU A 127 0.37 5.48 15.93
C LEU A 127 0.03 5.73 14.45
N THR A 128 0.45 6.86 13.91
CA THR A 128 0.24 7.19 12.50
C THR A 128 1.36 6.64 11.60
N GLN A 129 2.44 6.09 12.16
CA GLN A 129 3.65 5.72 11.44
C GLN A 129 3.74 4.21 11.24
N PRO A 130 3.62 3.69 10.01
CA PRO A 130 3.72 2.25 9.73
C PRO A 130 4.99 1.58 10.30
N ILE A 131 6.10 2.31 10.38
CA ILE A 131 7.38 1.78 10.86
C ILE A 131 7.31 1.28 12.31
N HIS A 132 6.42 1.82 13.14
CA HIS A 132 6.27 1.40 14.54
C HIS A 132 5.51 0.09 14.72
N PHE A 133 4.90 -0.44 13.66
CA PHE A 133 4.11 -1.69 13.70
C PHE A 133 4.80 -2.86 12.99
N VAL A 134 6.06 -2.71 12.60
CA VAL A 134 6.81 -3.81 11.98
C VAL A 134 7.01 -4.95 12.97
N SER A 135 6.81 -6.19 12.51
CA SER A 135 6.93 -7.39 13.33
C SER A 135 7.31 -8.60 12.49
N ALA A 136 7.87 -9.63 13.09
CA ALA A 136 8.24 -10.87 12.38
C ALA A 136 7.08 -11.59 11.69
N ASP A 137 5.86 -11.33 12.15
CA ASP A 137 4.65 -11.94 11.60
C ASP A 137 4.00 -11.09 10.47
N ALA A 138 4.64 -10.01 10.03
CA ALA A 138 4.16 -9.22 8.91
C ALA A 138 4.26 -10.04 7.61
N PRO A 139 3.31 -9.90 6.67
CA PRO A 139 3.41 -10.57 5.38
C PRO A 139 4.61 -10.02 4.57
N PRO A 140 5.06 -10.74 3.51
CA PRO A 140 6.06 -10.23 2.59
C PRO A 140 5.70 -8.86 2.02
N ILE A 141 6.70 -7.97 1.93
CA ILE A 141 6.51 -6.57 1.54
C ILE A 141 7.46 -6.22 0.39
N LEU A 142 6.92 -5.56 -0.64
CA LEU A 142 7.71 -4.91 -1.69
C LEU A 142 7.60 -3.40 -1.53
N LEU A 143 8.73 -2.74 -1.37
CA LEU A 143 8.83 -1.28 -1.32
C LEU A 143 9.49 -0.76 -2.59
N ILE A 144 8.80 0.13 -3.30
CA ILE A 144 9.28 0.75 -4.54
C ILE A 144 9.40 2.25 -4.35
N THR A 145 10.53 2.83 -4.77
CA THR A 145 10.76 4.28 -4.76
C THR A 145 11.57 4.70 -5.99
N GLY A 146 11.52 5.98 -6.30
CA GLY A 146 12.44 6.59 -7.25
C GLY A 146 13.50 7.42 -6.49
N ASP A 147 14.73 7.43 -6.93
CA ASP A 147 15.79 8.18 -6.26
C ASP A 147 15.69 9.71 -6.44
N ALA A 148 14.91 10.15 -7.45
CA ALA A 148 14.55 11.55 -7.68
C ALA A 148 13.21 11.96 -7.02
N ASP A 149 12.67 11.17 -6.08
CA ASP A 149 11.45 11.53 -5.35
C ASP A 149 11.76 12.57 -4.27
N ASP A 150 11.34 13.81 -4.51
CA ASP A 150 11.47 14.97 -3.62
C ASP A 150 10.21 15.20 -2.75
N VAL A 151 9.11 14.52 -3.02
CA VAL A 151 7.85 14.59 -2.27
C VAL A 151 7.87 13.62 -1.09
N VAL A 152 8.08 12.32 -1.39
CA VAL A 152 8.29 11.29 -0.36
C VAL A 152 9.70 10.72 -0.55
N ARG A 153 10.64 11.35 0.12
CA ARG A 153 12.07 11.04 -0.05
C ARG A 153 12.37 9.55 0.17
N PRO A 154 13.31 8.95 -0.59
CA PRO A 154 13.70 7.53 -0.48
C PRO A 154 14.07 7.07 0.94
N ARG A 155 14.40 8.02 1.83
CA ARG A 155 14.66 7.71 3.26
C ARG A 155 13.51 6.95 3.92
N ASN A 156 12.24 7.24 3.54
CA ASN A 156 11.06 6.53 4.07
C ASN A 156 11.11 5.04 3.73
N THR A 157 11.38 4.73 2.45
CA THR A 157 11.55 3.36 1.98
C THR A 157 12.73 2.67 2.66
N ASN A 158 13.88 3.36 2.78
CA ASN A 158 15.09 2.80 3.36
C ASN A 158 14.93 2.51 4.86
N ALA A 159 14.34 3.44 5.63
CA ALA A 159 14.09 3.28 7.05
C ALA A 159 13.14 2.09 7.32
N SER A 160 12.02 2.02 6.59
CA SER A 160 11.08 0.91 6.72
C SER A 160 11.69 -0.43 6.33
N ALA A 161 12.46 -0.48 5.24
CA ALA A 161 13.15 -1.71 4.84
C ALA A 161 14.15 -2.18 5.90
N ALA A 162 14.88 -1.25 6.52
CA ALA A 162 15.81 -1.57 7.60
C ALA A 162 15.06 -2.14 8.82
N ALA A 163 13.98 -1.50 9.25
CA ALA A 163 13.17 -1.96 10.38
C ALA A 163 12.55 -3.34 10.12
N LEU A 164 12.01 -3.58 8.92
CA LEU A 164 11.46 -4.88 8.52
C LEU A 164 12.51 -5.99 8.51
N ARG A 165 13.74 -5.71 8.04
CA ARG A 165 14.83 -6.68 8.07
C ARG A 165 15.25 -7.05 9.49
N ILE A 166 15.28 -6.08 10.41
CA ILE A 166 15.61 -6.30 11.83
C ILE A 166 14.60 -7.26 12.48
N THR A 167 13.32 -7.15 12.11
CA THR A 167 12.28 -8.07 12.64
C THR A 167 12.23 -9.42 11.91
N GLY A 168 13.02 -9.62 10.85
CA GLY A 168 13.01 -10.86 10.06
C GLY A 168 11.86 -10.92 9.03
N THR A 169 11.13 -9.84 8.83
CA THR A 169 10.06 -9.77 7.81
C THR A 169 10.66 -9.83 6.40
N PRO A 170 10.16 -10.68 5.50
CA PRO A 170 10.59 -10.69 4.10
C PRO A 170 10.29 -9.35 3.43
N VAL A 171 11.33 -8.60 3.05
CA VAL A 171 11.19 -7.32 2.37
C VAL A 171 12.10 -7.23 1.15
N GLU A 172 11.49 -6.86 0.02
CA GLU A 172 12.17 -6.52 -1.23
C GLU A 172 12.11 -5.00 -1.43
N VAL A 173 13.18 -4.43 -1.96
CA VAL A 173 13.27 -2.99 -2.26
C VAL A 173 13.70 -2.81 -3.70
N LYS A 174 12.97 -1.98 -4.44
CA LYS A 174 13.34 -1.57 -5.79
C LYS A 174 13.42 -0.04 -5.87
N THR A 175 14.58 0.47 -6.26
CA THR A 175 14.79 1.90 -6.51
C THR A 175 14.99 2.13 -8.00
N TYR A 176 14.27 3.10 -8.55
CA TYR A 176 14.34 3.46 -9.97
C TYR A 176 15.13 4.76 -10.15
N PRO A 177 16.28 4.72 -10.86
CA PRO A 177 17.12 5.91 -11.08
C PRO A 177 16.40 6.97 -11.91
N GLY A 178 16.50 8.23 -11.49
CA GLY A 178 15.92 9.38 -12.18
C GLY A 178 14.41 9.47 -12.17
N VAL A 179 13.72 8.58 -11.42
CA VAL A 179 12.25 8.57 -11.34
C VAL A 179 11.80 9.33 -10.11
N GLY A 180 10.90 10.30 -10.27
CA GLY A 180 10.29 11.07 -9.18
C GLY A 180 8.97 10.44 -8.71
N HIS A 181 8.35 11.10 -7.71
CA HIS A 181 7.13 10.63 -7.01
C HIS A 181 6.00 10.18 -7.93
N VAL A 182 5.58 11.08 -8.83
CA VAL A 182 4.50 10.79 -9.79
C VAL A 182 4.98 9.82 -10.87
N GLY A 183 6.28 9.82 -11.18
CA GLY A 183 6.89 8.96 -12.18
C GLY A 183 6.71 7.47 -11.88
N ILE A 184 6.81 7.06 -10.61
CA ILE A 184 6.54 5.70 -10.16
C ILE A 184 5.11 5.28 -10.48
N LEU A 185 4.13 6.13 -10.19
CA LEU A 185 2.73 5.85 -10.50
C LEU A 185 2.48 5.80 -12.02
N LEU A 186 3.00 6.78 -12.76
CA LEU A 186 2.81 6.85 -14.21
C LEU A 186 3.43 5.65 -14.94
N ALA A 187 4.49 5.06 -14.42
CA ALA A 187 5.11 3.85 -14.99
C ALA A 187 4.16 2.64 -15.05
N LEU A 188 3.03 2.66 -14.30
CA LEU A 188 1.96 1.67 -14.45
C LEU A 188 1.12 1.88 -15.72
N SER A 189 1.15 3.06 -16.33
CA SER A 189 0.38 3.38 -17.54
C SER A 189 1.16 3.04 -18.82
N LYS A 190 0.44 2.58 -19.87
CA LYS A 190 1.06 2.16 -21.15
C LYS A 190 2.10 3.14 -21.72
N PRO A 191 1.83 4.48 -21.79
CA PRO A 191 2.77 5.42 -22.42
C PRO A 191 4.10 5.56 -21.67
N PHE A 192 4.17 5.21 -20.39
CA PHE A 192 5.33 5.46 -19.54
C PHE A 192 6.03 4.18 -19.04
N ARG A 193 5.53 2.99 -19.35
CA ARG A 193 6.12 1.69 -18.95
C ARG A 193 7.55 1.49 -19.41
N GLY A 194 7.94 2.10 -20.53
CA GLY A 194 9.32 2.03 -21.02
C GLY A 194 10.35 2.76 -20.18
N LYS A 195 9.91 3.59 -19.20
CA LYS A 195 10.81 4.33 -18.30
C LYS A 195 11.22 3.54 -17.07
N ALA A 196 10.35 2.64 -16.60
CA ALA A 196 10.58 1.80 -15.43
C ALA A 196 9.63 0.61 -15.47
N ASP A 197 10.13 -0.58 -15.16
CA ASP A 197 9.40 -1.84 -15.18
C ASP A 197 8.56 -2.08 -13.90
N VAL A 198 8.00 -0.99 -13.34
CA VAL A 198 7.28 -1.00 -12.05
C VAL A 198 6.16 -2.03 -12.03
N ILE A 199 5.36 -2.10 -13.10
CA ILE A 199 4.22 -3.02 -13.13
C ILE A 199 4.66 -4.48 -13.23
N GLU A 200 5.75 -4.78 -13.91
CA GLU A 200 6.32 -6.14 -14.00
C GLU A 200 6.89 -6.55 -12.64
N THR A 201 7.65 -5.67 -12.01
CA THR A 201 8.19 -5.88 -10.65
C THR A 201 7.09 -6.19 -9.64
N ILE A 202 5.96 -5.45 -9.68
CA ILE A 202 4.81 -5.72 -8.82
C ILE A 202 4.19 -7.08 -9.13
N ALA A 203 3.93 -7.36 -10.40
CA ALA A 203 3.27 -8.60 -10.82
C ALA A 203 4.10 -9.83 -10.46
N GLU A 204 5.40 -9.82 -10.72
CA GLU A 204 6.32 -10.90 -10.37
C GLU A 204 6.35 -11.14 -8.86
N PHE A 205 6.46 -10.07 -8.06
CA PHE A 205 6.42 -10.19 -6.62
C PHE A 205 5.10 -10.81 -6.14
N LEU A 206 3.97 -10.28 -6.57
CA LEU A 206 2.65 -10.77 -6.14
C LEU A 206 2.40 -12.23 -6.58
N HIS A 207 2.77 -12.61 -7.79
CA HIS A 207 2.65 -14.00 -8.24
C HIS A 207 3.48 -14.94 -7.37
N ARG A 208 4.72 -14.59 -7.03
CA ARG A 208 5.53 -15.41 -6.12
C ARG A 208 4.88 -15.57 -4.74
N GLN A 209 4.40 -14.48 -4.16
CA GLN A 209 3.89 -14.50 -2.79
C GLN A 209 2.51 -15.14 -2.66
N LEU A 210 1.64 -14.93 -3.64
CA LEU A 210 0.28 -15.48 -3.62
C LEU A 210 0.23 -16.95 -4.06
N SER A 211 1.12 -17.39 -5.00
CA SER A 211 1.15 -18.78 -5.44
C SER A 211 1.68 -19.75 -4.37
N HIS A 212 2.62 -19.33 -3.53
CA HIS A 212 3.22 -20.20 -2.49
C HIS A 212 2.27 -20.50 -1.32
N ASN A 213 1.22 -19.71 -1.13
CA ASN A 213 0.23 -19.94 -0.07
C ASN A 213 -0.86 -20.97 -0.44
N SER A 214 -0.87 -21.50 -1.66
CA SER A 214 -1.87 -22.48 -2.13
C SER A 214 -1.50 -23.95 -1.78
N ILE A 215 -0.35 -24.20 -1.14
CA ILE A 215 0.19 -25.56 -0.89
C ILE A 215 0.32 -25.90 0.61
N ARG A 216 -0.36 -25.14 1.48
CA ARG A 216 -0.37 -25.47 2.94
C ARG A 216 -1.75 -25.76 3.46
#